data_aa77b61c4391820cc2a9f5b1afffa403
#
_entry.id   aa77b61c4391820cc2a9f5b1afffa403
#
_cell.length_a   1.000
_cell.length_b   1.000
_cell.length_c   1.000
_cell.angle_alpha   90.00
_cell.angle_beta   90.00
_cell.angle_gamma   90.00
#
_symmetry.space_group_name_H-M   'P 1'
#
loop_
_entity.id
_entity.type
_entity.pdbx_description
1 polymer ?
#
loop_
_entity_poly.entity_id
_entity_poly.type
_entity_poly.pdbx_seq_one_letter_code
_entity_poly.pdbx_strand_id
1 'polypeptide(L)'
;MTAPKRMVRIMSKPSDIVAIALAEVGYHEKASNSMLDDKTANAGSANWTKYARDLAKAGYYNGGKNGFAWCDVFTDWCFFKAYGPVEGQRIQCQSGPLGAGCIYSAQYYQQKGRYDKTPKVGDQVFFQTGGQIGHTGIVVEVTAATIVTVEGNASDQVKKNTYSRSNSYIAGYGHPLYDGEDTTPVTVPQPDDQPAPAEQAPAEPTVTVKLNQLSVGSEGGQVKTIQRIIYSRGINPDIEVDGEFGPITKGGVMLLQKQLFPGQPSEWDGVVGQKTWQAALTQLI
;
A
#
# COMPACT_ATOMS: atom_id res chain seq x y z
N MET A 1 -37.33 -10.34 11.23
CA MET A 1 -36.63 -9.77 10.07
C MET A 1 -35.55 -8.87 10.61
N THR A 2 -34.28 -9.31 10.59
CA THR A 2 -33.14 -8.51 11.03
C THR A 2 -32.80 -7.53 9.94
N ALA A 3 -32.73 -6.24 10.25
CA ALA A 3 -32.34 -5.19 9.32
C ALA A 3 -30.93 -5.49 8.76
N PRO A 4 -30.68 -5.20 7.46
CA PRO A 4 -29.36 -5.44 6.88
C PRO A 4 -28.33 -4.54 7.59
N LYS A 5 -27.26 -5.15 8.14
CA LYS A 5 -26.13 -4.43 8.72
C LYS A 5 -25.54 -3.50 7.66
N ARG A 6 -25.54 -2.21 7.94
CA ARG A 6 -24.94 -1.18 7.11
C ARG A 6 -23.43 -1.40 7.11
N MET A 7 -22.86 -1.92 6.01
CA MET A 7 -21.40 -1.98 5.82
C MET A 7 -20.83 -0.58 5.95
N VAL A 8 -20.00 -0.35 6.95
CA VAL A 8 -19.21 0.89 7.05
C VAL A 8 -18.09 0.78 6.02
N ARG A 9 -18.28 1.46 4.89
CA ARG A 9 -17.26 1.53 3.84
C ARG A 9 -16.05 2.31 4.35
N ILE A 10 -14.86 1.72 4.24
CA ILE A 10 -13.60 2.42 4.50
C ILE A 10 -13.47 3.50 3.42
N MET A 11 -13.35 4.75 3.85
CA MET A 11 -13.08 5.86 2.93
C MET A 11 -11.67 5.70 2.37
N SER A 12 -11.58 5.38 1.08
CA SER A 12 -10.30 5.26 0.39
C SER A 12 -9.75 6.63 0.00
N LYS A 13 -8.42 6.81 0.14
CA LYS A 13 -7.73 8.09 -0.09
C LYS A 13 -6.44 7.90 -0.88
N PRO A 14 -6.04 8.89 -1.69
CA PRO A 14 -4.75 8.91 -2.36
C PRO A 14 -3.56 8.69 -1.42
N SER A 15 -3.55 9.31 -0.24
CA SER A 15 -2.48 9.20 0.76
C SER A 15 -2.19 7.78 1.22
N ASP A 16 -3.22 6.90 1.28
CA ASP A 16 -3.04 5.52 1.70
C ASP A 16 -2.15 4.75 0.72
N ILE A 17 -2.36 4.96 -0.58
CA ILE A 17 -1.57 4.32 -1.64
C ILE A 17 -0.17 4.91 -1.73
N VAL A 18 -0.07 6.24 -1.64
CA VAL A 18 1.20 6.96 -1.66
C VAL A 18 2.11 6.50 -0.52
N ALA A 19 1.58 6.39 0.70
CA ALA A 19 2.36 5.94 1.86
C ALA A 19 2.89 4.51 1.67
N ILE A 20 2.06 3.59 1.15
CA ILE A 20 2.48 2.20 0.87
C ILE A 20 3.56 2.17 -0.21
N ALA A 21 3.37 2.90 -1.32
CA ALA A 21 4.33 2.92 -2.41
C ALA A 21 5.69 3.49 -1.97
N LEU A 22 5.70 4.59 -1.23
CA LEU A 22 6.91 5.20 -0.70
C LEU A 22 7.66 4.29 0.28
N ALA A 23 6.93 3.56 1.13
CA ALA A 23 7.52 2.59 2.05
C ALA A 23 8.26 1.45 1.34
N GLU A 24 7.97 1.18 0.09
CA GLU A 24 8.61 0.11 -0.69
C GLU A 24 9.85 0.57 -1.47
N VAL A 25 10.14 1.86 -1.57
CA VAL A 25 11.33 2.38 -2.26
C VAL A 25 12.60 1.69 -1.75
N GLY A 26 13.44 1.26 -2.69
CA GLY A 26 14.66 0.49 -2.41
C GLY A 26 14.44 -1.03 -2.30
N TYR A 27 13.23 -1.54 -2.55
CA TYR A 27 13.04 -2.98 -2.68
C TYR A 27 13.61 -3.46 -4.01
N HIS A 28 14.52 -4.44 -3.97
CA HIS A 28 15.07 -5.13 -5.13
C HIS A 28 14.34 -6.44 -5.39
N GLU A 29 14.04 -6.75 -6.65
CA GLU A 29 13.58 -8.09 -7.01
C GLU A 29 14.63 -9.16 -6.66
N LYS A 30 14.18 -10.40 -6.57
CA LYS A 30 15.01 -11.48 -6.08
C LYS A 30 15.46 -12.41 -7.21
N ALA A 31 16.66 -12.98 -7.04
CA ALA A 31 17.20 -13.99 -7.92
C ALA A 31 16.41 -15.32 -7.86
N SER A 32 15.61 -15.54 -6.82
CA SER A 32 14.82 -16.75 -6.61
C SER A 32 13.68 -16.53 -5.61
N ASN A 33 12.85 -17.54 -5.39
CA ASN A 33 11.76 -17.52 -4.41
C ASN A 33 12.27 -17.63 -2.96
N SER A 34 13.26 -16.81 -2.60
CA SER A 34 13.76 -16.75 -1.23
C SER A 34 14.01 -15.30 -0.81
N MET A 35 13.92 -15.03 0.49
CA MET A 35 14.13 -13.70 1.08
C MET A 35 13.21 -12.61 0.48
N LEU A 36 12.00 -12.99 0.06
CA LEU A 36 11.08 -12.08 -0.63
C LEU A 36 10.65 -10.88 0.23
N ASP A 37 10.65 -11.00 1.54
CA ASP A 37 10.23 -9.94 2.46
C ASP A 37 11.36 -8.96 2.84
N ASP A 38 12.62 -9.34 2.60
CA ASP A 38 13.76 -8.44 2.79
C ASP A 38 13.90 -7.52 1.58
N LYS A 39 14.21 -6.25 1.78
CA LYS A 39 14.31 -5.30 0.67
C LYS A 39 15.50 -5.55 -0.24
N THR A 40 16.62 -5.96 0.29
CA THR A 40 17.90 -5.99 -0.42
C THR A 40 18.54 -7.38 -0.53
N ALA A 41 18.24 -8.29 0.41
CA ALA A 41 18.79 -9.64 0.38
C ALA A 41 18.33 -10.42 -0.86
N ASN A 42 19.20 -11.32 -1.36
CA ASN A 42 18.95 -12.12 -2.55
C ASN A 42 18.56 -11.30 -3.79
N ALA A 43 19.07 -10.07 -3.92
CA ALA A 43 18.81 -9.22 -5.08
C ALA A 43 19.28 -9.91 -6.37
N GLY A 44 18.51 -9.74 -7.45
CA GLY A 44 18.79 -10.35 -8.75
C GLY A 44 17.90 -9.74 -9.84
N SER A 45 17.82 -10.42 -10.98
CA SER A 45 17.06 -10.02 -12.16
C SER A 45 16.09 -11.11 -12.65
N ALA A 46 15.56 -11.91 -11.71
CA ALA A 46 14.68 -13.03 -12.05
C ALA A 46 13.19 -12.75 -11.81
N ASN A 47 12.82 -11.50 -11.55
CA ASN A 47 11.45 -11.03 -11.35
C ASN A 47 10.71 -11.77 -10.20
N TRP A 48 11.43 -12.22 -9.17
CA TRP A 48 10.79 -12.76 -7.96
C TRP A 48 10.52 -11.63 -6.97
N THR A 49 9.27 -11.47 -6.55
CA THR A 49 8.87 -10.40 -5.64
C THR A 49 7.86 -10.88 -4.60
N LYS A 50 7.86 -10.22 -3.43
CA LYS A 50 6.78 -10.42 -2.45
C LYS A 50 5.42 -9.97 -3.01
N TYR A 51 5.39 -8.98 -3.90
CA TYR A 51 4.18 -8.43 -4.49
C TYR A 51 3.43 -9.49 -5.28
N ALA A 52 4.13 -10.17 -6.19
CA ALA A 52 3.54 -11.26 -6.97
C ALA A 52 3.14 -12.45 -6.11
N ARG A 53 3.93 -12.79 -5.07
CA ARG A 53 3.60 -13.83 -4.09
C ARG A 53 2.29 -13.53 -3.35
N ASP A 54 2.15 -12.32 -2.83
CA ASP A 54 1.02 -11.93 -1.99
C ASP A 54 -0.27 -11.88 -2.79
N LEU A 55 -0.22 -11.31 -3.99
CA LEU A 55 -1.37 -11.28 -4.91
C LEU A 55 -1.77 -12.69 -5.39
N ALA A 56 -0.80 -13.59 -5.62
CA ALA A 56 -1.08 -14.98 -5.94
C ALA A 56 -1.78 -15.71 -4.78
N LYS A 57 -1.31 -15.50 -3.53
CA LYS A 57 -1.96 -16.06 -2.34
C LYS A 57 -3.40 -15.57 -2.15
N ALA A 58 -3.67 -14.33 -2.55
CA ALA A 58 -5.01 -13.74 -2.48
C ALA A 58 -5.93 -14.13 -3.66
N GLY A 59 -5.42 -14.89 -4.64
CA GLY A 59 -6.16 -15.21 -5.85
C GLY A 59 -6.50 -13.99 -6.71
N TYR A 60 -5.66 -12.96 -6.66
CA TYR A 60 -5.91 -11.68 -7.33
C TYR A 60 -5.86 -11.82 -8.86
N TYR A 61 -4.98 -12.67 -9.38
CA TYR A 61 -4.81 -12.95 -10.80
C TYR A 61 -5.11 -14.40 -11.16
N ASN A 62 -5.34 -14.64 -12.43
CA ASN A 62 -5.35 -15.98 -12.99
C ASN A 62 -3.90 -16.52 -13.09
N GLY A 63 -3.44 -17.15 -12.00
CA GLY A 63 -2.09 -17.72 -11.89
C GLY A 63 -1.04 -16.77 -11.32
N GLY A 64 0.09 -17.33 -10.91
CA GLY A 64 1.20 -16.59 -10.31
C GLY A 64 1.92 -15.69 -11.30
N LYS A 65 2.50 -14.59 -10.82
CA LYS A 65 3.20 -13.58 -11.61
C LYS A 65 4.68 -13.44 -11.30
N ASN A 66 5.23 -14.29 -10.43
CA ASN A 66 6.69 -14.36 -10.26
C ASN A 66 7.37 -14.85 -11.53
N GLY A 67 8.53 -14.28 -11.86
CA GLY A 67 9.24 -14.52 -13.11
C GLY A 67 8.80 -13.65 -14.29
N PHE A 68 7.86 -12.72 -14.10
CA PHE A 68 7.39 -11.77 -15.11
C PHE A 68 7.60 -10.32 -14.67
N ALA A 69 7.62 -9.39 -15.64
CA ALA A 69 7.68 -7.96 -15.36
C ALA A 69 6.59 -7.57 -14.33
N TRP A 70 6.97 -6.80 -13.33
CA TRP A 70 6.17 -6.59 -12.14
C TRP A 70 5.84 -5.11 -11.82
N CYS A 71 5.97 -4.21 -12.79
CA CYS A 71 5.58 -2.81 -12.59
C CYS A 71 4.08 -2.67 -12.27
N ASP A 72 3.21 -3.35 -13.01
CA ASP A 72 1.77 -3.37 -12.79
C ASP A 72 1.41 -4.17 -11.53
N VAL A 73 2.09 -5.30 -11.31
CA VAL A 73 1.95 -6.11 -10.10
C VAL A 73 2.25 -5.31 -8.82
N PHE A 74 3.27 -4.45 -8.85
CA PHE A 74 3.58 -3.57 -7.73
C PHE A 74 2.46 -2.55 -7.47
N THR A 75 1.94 -1.93 -8.52
CA THR A 75 0.84 -0.98 -8.41
C THR A 75 -0.40 -1.66 -7.84
N ASP A 76 -0.81 -2.81 -8.40
CA ASP A 76 -1.94 -3.59 -7.90
C ASP A 76 -1.75 -4.03 -6.44
N TRP A 77 -0.52 -4.43 -6.08
CA TRP A 77 -0.21 -4.79 -4.70
C TRP A 77 -0.38 -3.62 -3.72
N CYS A 78 -0.05 -2.39 -4.11
CA CYS A 78 -0.27 -1.23 -3.25
C CYS A 78 -1.76 -1.04 -2.94
N PHE A 79 -2.65 -1.15 -3.93
CA PHE A 79 -4.09 -1.08 -3.72
C PHE A 79 -4.64 -2.27 -2.94
N PHE A 80 -4.17 -3.48 -3.27
CA PHE A 80 -4.48 -4.69 -2.50
C PHE A 80 -4.08 -4.55 -1.03
N LYS A 81 -2.90 -4.02 -0.78
CA LYS A 81 -2.35 -3.85 0.58
C LYS A 81 -3.14 -2.84 1.40
N ALA A 82 -3.65 -1.78 0.77
CA ALA A 82 -4.45 -0.76 1.42
C ALA A 82 -5.89 -1.23 1.72
N TYR A 83 -6.51 -1.96 0.77
CA TYR A 83 -7.97 -2.15 0.78
C TYR A 83 -8.42 -3.60 0.58
N GLY A 84 -7.49 -4.52 0.45
CA GLY A 84 -7.81 -5.92 0.11
C GLY A 84 -8.13 -6.14 -1.37
N PRO A 85 -8.36 -7.40 -1.78
CA PRO A 85 -8.45 -7.74 -3.21
C PRO A 85 -9.66 -7.11 -3.90
N VAL A 86 -10.83 -7.14 -3.29
CA VAL A 86 -12.08 -6.70 -3.93
C VAL A 86 -12.15 -5.18 -4.05
N GLU A 87 -11.86 -4.48 -2.96
CA GLU A 87 -11.95 -3.02 -2.94
C GLU A 87 -10.78 -2.37 -3.69
N GLY A 88 -9.57 -2.94 -3.60
CA GLY A 88 -8.43 -2.50 -4.40
C GLY A 88 -8.72 -2.56 -5.90
N GLN A 89 -9.30 -3.67 -6.38
CA GLN A 89 -9.73 -3.81 -7.78
C GLN A 89 -10.81 -2.79 -8.16
N ARG A 90 -11.82 -2.60 -7.30
CA ARG A 90 -12.87 -1.60 -7.53
C ARG A 90 -12.30 -0.20 -7.70
N ILE A 91 -11.39 0.20 -6.81
CA ILE A 91 -10.76 1.54 -6.84
C ILE A 91 -9.95 1.73 -8.11
N GLN A 92 -9.24 0.71 -8.57
CA GLN A 92 -8.48 0.71 -9.83
C GLN A 92 -9.37 0.53 -11.09
N CYS A 93 -10.68 0.58 -10.96
CA CYS A 93 -11.63 0.35 -12.07
C CYS A 93 -11.53 -1.04 -12.70
N GLN A 94 -10.82 -1.98 -12.10
CA GLN A 94 -10.60 -3.32 -12.65
C GLN A 94 -11.88 -4.16 -12.67
N SER A 95 -12.04 -4.96 -13.72
CA SER A 95 -13.18 -5.86 -13.88
C SER A 95 -12.80 -7.06 -14.77
N GLY A 96 -13.38 -8.22 -14.46
CA GLY A 96 -13.16 -9.45 -15.21
C GLY A 96 -11.91 -10.22 -14.78
N PRO A 97 -11.48 -11.22 -15.56
CA PRO A 97 -10.29 -11.99 -15.27
C PRO A 97 -9.05 -11.08 -15.42
N LEU A 98 -8.36 -10.87 -14.30
CA LEU A 98 -7.24 -9.92 -14.25
C LEU A 98 -5.96 -10.55 -14.80
N GLY A 99 -5.25 -9.78 -15.62
CA GLY A 99 -3.87 -10.00 -15.99
C GLY A 99 -2.99 -8.88 -15.48
N ALA A 100 -1.75 -9.19 -15.08
CA ALA A 100 -0.77 -8.19 -14.71
C ALA A 100 -0.17 -7.57 -15.98
N GLY A 101 -0.76 -6.50 -16.47
CA GLY A 101 -0.25 -5.84 -17.67
C GLY A 101 -0.73 -4.41 -17.80
N CYS A 102 0.19 -3.46 -17.85
CA CYS A 102 -0.05 -2.02 -17.87
C CYS A 102 -1.10 -1.59 -18.92
N ILE A 103 -1.12 -2.25 -20.08
CA ILE A 103 -2.10 -1.94 -21.13
C ILE A 103 -3.52 -2.25 -20.68
N TYR A 104 -3.73 -3.35 -19.96
CA TYR A 104 -5.06 -3.74 -19.45
C TYR A 104 -5.50 -2.80 -18.33
N SER A 105 -4.58 -2.46 -17.42
CA SER A 105 -4.86 -1.51 -16.34
C SER A 105 -5.25 -0.14 -16.90
N ALA A 106 -4.56 0.36 -17.92
CA ALA A 106 -4.95 1.60 -18.61
C ALA A 106 -6.34 1.50 -19.26
N GLN A 107 -6.64 0.37 -19.91
CA GLN A 107 -7.94 0.14 -20.53
C GLN A 107 -9.11 0.16 -19.54
N TYR A 108 -8.93 -0.38 -18.32
CA TYR A 108 -9.95 -0.31 -17.28
C TYR A 108 -10.31 1.13 -16.92
N TYR A 109 -9.33 2.02 -16.76
CA TYR A 109 -9.57 3.44 -16.53
C TYR A 109 -10.23 4.12 -17.74
N GLN A 110 -9.76 3.81 -18.95
CA GLN A 110 -10.34 4.34 -20.19
C GLN A 110 -11.82 3.96 -20.34
N GLN A 111 -12.17 2.71 -20.11
CA GLN A 111 -13.55 2.21 -20.19
C GLN A 111 -14.47 2.87 -19.15
N LYS A 112 -13.94 3.37 -18.06
CA LYS A 112 -14.68 4.09 -17.02
C LYS A 112 -14.66 5.61 -17.20
N GLY A 113 -14.04 6.13 -18.27
CA GLY A 113 -13.89 7.58 -18.50
C GLY A 113 -12.99 8.25 -17.45
N ARG A 114 -12.05 7.51 -16.88
CA ARG A 114 -11.16 7.96 -15.81
C ARG A 114 -9.69 7.95 -16.22
N TYR A 115 -9.42 8.31 -17.45
CA TYR A 115 -8.07 8.36 -18.02
C TYR A 115 -7.88 9.64 -18.81
N ASP A 116 -6.92 10.48 -18.43
CA ASP A 116 -6.58 11.70 -19.16
C ASP A 116 -5.09 12.07 -19.02
N LYS A 117 -4.75 13.32 -19.34
CA LYS A 117 -3.37 13.86 -19.32
C LYS A 117 -3.08 14.73 -18.09
N THR A 118 -4.01 14.85 -17.14
CA THR A 118 -3.89 15.73 -15.99
C THR A 118 -3.54 14.92 -14.74
N PRO A 119 -2.29 14.97 -14.22
CA PRO A 119 -1.90 14.19 -13.07
C PRO A 119 -2.52 14.67 -11.77
N LYS A 120 -2.84 13.72 -10.90
CA LYS A 120 -3.17 13.94 -9.50
C LYS A 120 -2.33 13.01 -8.62
N VAL A 121 -2.10 13.40 -7.37
CA VAL A 121 -1.47 12.51 -6.40
C VAL A 121 -2.35 11.29 -6.16
N GLY A 122 -1.75 10.10 -6.13
CA GLY A 122 -2.45 8.83 -6.03
C GLY A 122 -2.92 8.23 -7.37
N ASP A 123 -2.73 8.92 -8.48
CA ASP A 123 -3.01 8.36 -9.81
C ASP A 123 -2.05 7.23 -10.17
N GLN A 124 -2.52 6.32 -11.01
CA GLN A 124 -1.68 5.39 -11.73
C GLN A 124 -1.20 6.05 -13.02
N VAL A 125 0.09 6.33 -13.14
CA VAL A 125 0.70 6.86 -14.36
C VAL A 125 1.04 5.71 -15.30
N PHE A 126 0.85 5.94 -16.59
CA PHE A 126 1.20 4.98 -17.66
C PHE A 126 2.21 5.59 -18.60
N PHE A 127 3.20 4.78 -18.99
CA PHE A 127 4.29 5.19 -19.86
C PHE A 127 4.28 4.40 -21.15
N GLN A 128 4.67 5.06 -22.26
CA GLN A 128 4.81 4.42 -23.57
C GLN A 128 6.20 3.81 -23.71
N THR A 129 6.23 2.57 -24.16
CA THR A 129 7.45 1.88 -24.56
C THR A 129 7.22 1.29 -25.95
N GLY A 130 7.98 1.73 -26.94
CA GLY A 130 7.82 1.25 -28.32
C GLY A 130 6.46 1.57 -28.95
N GLY A 131 5.84 2.70 -28.57
CA GLY A 131 4.53 3.13 -29.10
C GLY A 131 3.30 2.49 -28.42
N GLN A 132 3.52 1.64 -27.41
CA GLN A 132 2.47 1.01 -26.60
C GLN A 132 2.69 1.28 -25.12
N ILE A 133 1.63 1.22 -24.33
CA ILE A 133 1.76 1.30 -22.88
C ILE A 133 2.49 0.04 -22.39
N GLY A 134 3.69 0.24 -21.81
CA GLY A 134 4.57 -0.84 -21.40
C GLY A 134 5.11 -0.70 -19.96
N HIS A 135 4.81 0.42 -19.27
CA HIS A 135 5.26 0.64 -17.90
C HIS A 135 4.23 1.46 -17.13
N THR A 136 4.29 1.38 -15.80
CA THR A 136 3.37 2.08 -14.90
C THR A 136 4.00 2.33 -13.52
N GLY A 137 3.42 3.27 -12.80
CA GLY A 137 3.77 3.59 -11.41
C GLY A 137 2.66 4.39 -10.74
N ILE A 138 2.93 4.83 -9.52
CA ILE A 138 2.01 5.64 -8.71
C ILE A 138 2.56 7.07 -8.64
N VAL A 139 1.72 8.06 -8.91
CA VAL A 139 2.06 9.48 -8.75
C VAL A 139 2.03 9.83 -7.27
N VAL A 140 3.16 10.26 -6.72
CA VAL A 140 3.28 10.58 -5.29
C VAL A 140 3.40 12.09 -5.03
N GLU A 141 3.76 12.88 -6.06
CA GLU A 141 3.82 14.34 -5.98
C GLU A 141 3.51 14.95 -7.34
N VAL A 142 2.84 16.08 -7.35
CA VAL A 142 2.53 16.87 -8.55
C VAL A 142 2.86 18.34 -8.28
N THR A 143 3.70 18.90 -9.15
CA THR A 143 3.99 20.34 -9.18
C THR A 143 3.47 20.98 -10.47
N ALA A 144 3.66 22.27 -10.67
CA ALA A 144 3.32 22.93 -11.92
C ALA A 144 4.10 22.37 -13.14
N ALA A 145 5.35 21.93 -12.95
CA ALA A 145 6.27 21.51 -13.99
C ALA A 145 6.53 20.00 -14.03
N THR A 146 6.44 19.32 -12.89
CA THR A 146 6.88 17.93 -12.75
C THR A 146 5.86 17.05 -12.04
N ILE A 147 6.02 15.75 -12.19
CA ILE A 147 5.47 14.72 -11.32
C ILE A 147 6.61 13.92 -10.71
N VAL A 148 6.38 13.41 -9.50
CA VAL A 148 7.21 12.38 -8.88
C VAL A 148 6.39 11.10 -8.83
N THR A 149 7.01 9.99 -9.19
CA THR A 149 6.38 8.67 -9.21
C THR A 149 7.12 7.68 -8.34
N VAL A 150 6.45 6.63 -7.90
CA VAL A 150 7.07 5.41 -7.38
C VAL A 150 6.70 4.27 -8.31
N GLU A 151 7.69 3.57 -8.81
CA GLU A 151 7.57 2.58 -9.86
C GLU A 151 8.21 1.26 -9.46
N GLY A 152 7.48 0.17 -9.60
CA GLY A 152 8.02 -1.18 -9.52
C GLY A 152 8.72 -1.56 -10.82
N ASN A 153 9.68 -2.48 -10.74
CA ASN A 153 10.47 -2.95 -11.89
C ASN A 153 11.19 -1.83 -12.67
N ALA A 154 11.56 -0.77 -11.99
CA ALA A 154 12.36 0.31 -12.53
C ALA A 154 13.86 0.00 -12.32
N SER A 155 14.50 -0.67 -13.27
CA SER A 155 15.83 -1.28 -13.15
C SER A 155 15.87 -2.29 -11.99
N ASP A 156 14.99 -3.27 -12.03
CA ASP A 156 14.90 -4.42 -11.12
C ASP A 156 14.60 -4.05 -9.65
N GLN A 157 14.03 -2.85 -9.43
CA GLN A 157 13.72 -2.37 -8.08
C GLN A 157 12.50 -1.45 -8.03
N VAL A 158 12.06 -1.11 -6.82
CA VAL A 158 11.11 -0.02 -6.59
C VAL A 158 11.88 1.29 -6.49
N LYS A 159 11.61 2.20 -7.41
CA LYS A 159 12.29 3.50 -7.51
C LYS A 159 11.33 4.67 -7.43
N LYS A 160 11.85 5.76 -6.87
CA LYS A 160 11.26 7.10 -7.00
C LYS A 160 11.89 7.82 -8.19
N ASN A 161 11.08 8.26 -9.15
CA ASN A 161 11.52 8.96 -10.36
C ASN A 161 10.80 10.30 -10.49
N THR A 162 11.43 11.26 -11.18
CA THR A 162 10.85 12.58 -11.46
C THR A 162 10.79 12.79 -12.97
N TYR A 163 9.64 13.24 -13.45
CA TYR A 163 9.42 13.53 -14.87
C TYR A 163 8.86 14.94 -15.07
N SER A 164 9.23 15.60 -16.16
CA SER A 164 8.47 16.76 -16.63
C SER A 164 7.05 16.33 -16.98
N ARG A 165 6.06 17.14 -16.68
CA ARG A 165 4.65 16.90 -17.07
C ARG A 165 4.47 16.91 -18.60
N SER A 166 5.38 17.54 -19.34
CA SER A 166 5.42 17.54 -20.80
C SER A 166 6.22 16.38 -21.40
N ASN A 167 6.69 15.44 -20.58
CA ASN A 167 7.49 14.30 -21.07
C ASN A 167 6.63 13.41 -21.98
N SER A 168 7.07 13.26 -23.24
CA SER A 168 6.35 12.46 -24.24
C SER A 168 6.30 10.96 -23.93
N TYR A 169 7.13 10.50 -23.01
CA TYR A 169 7.08 9.13 -22.49
C TYR A 169 5.80 8.86 -21.67
N ILE A 170 5.14 9.89 -21.10
CA ILE A 170 3.90 9.75 -20.34
C ILE A 170 2.71 9.55 -21.28
N ALA A 171 2.14 8.34 -21.28
CA ALA A 171 0.95 7.99 -22.05
C ALA A 171 -0.33 8.59 -21.46
N GLY A 172 -0.41 8.77 -20.15
CA GLY A 172 -1.56 9.35 -19.43
C GLY A 172 -1.65 8.86 -18.00
N TYR A 173 -2.76 9.24 -17.34
CA TYR A 173 -3.03 8.95 -15.94
C TYR A 173 -4.40 8.30 -15.79
N GLY A 174 -4.44 7.19 -15.08
CA GLY A 174 -5.67 6.57 -14.60
C GLY A 174 -6.01 7.13 -13.22
N HIS A 175 -7.25 7.59 -13.07
CA HIS A 175 -7.75 8.18 -11.83
C HIS A 175 -8.52 7.16 -11.01
N PRO A 176 -7.96 6.62 -9.89
CA PRO A 176 -8.65 5.66 -9.06
C PRO A 176 -9.95 6.22 -8.45
N LEU A 177 -10.89 5.33 -8.16
CA LEU A 177 -12.20 5.67 -7.57
C LEU A 177 -12.08 5.84 -6.05
N TYR A 178 -11.26 6.79 -5.60
CA TYR A 178 -11.19 7.13 -4.18
C TYR A 178 -12.51 7.72 -3.68
N ASP A 179 -12.83 7.47 -2.39
CA ASP A 179 -14.03 7.98 -1.75
C ASP A 179 -13.84 9.39 -1.15
N GLY A 180 -12.59 9.80 -0.94
CA GLY A 180 -12.22 11.09 -0.38
C GLY A 180 -11.07 11.74 -1.15
N GLU A 181 -11.06 13.07 -1.19
CA GLU A 181 -9.91 13.84 -1.65
C GLU A 181 -8.99 14.13 -0.46
N ASP A 182 -7.67 13.92 -0.65
CA ASP A 182 -6.68 14.42 0.29
C ASP A 182 -6.33 15.86 -0.08
N THR A 183 -6.63 16.75 0.83
CA THR A 183 -6.18 18.15 0.72
C THR A 183 -4.82 18.36 1.39
N THR A 184 -4.23 17.33 1.96
CA THR A 184 -2.95 17.39 2.69
C THR A 184 -1.79 17.00 1.78
N PRO A 185 -0.75 17.85 1.62
CA PRO A 185 0.49 17.44 0.96
C PRO A 185 1.15 16.31 1.77
N VAL A 186 1.45 15.19 1.11
CA VAL A 186 2.28 14.14 1.72
C VAL A 186 3.72 14.62 1.67
N THR A 187 4.24 15.06 2.81
CA THR A 187 5.66 15.42 2.95
C THR A 187 6.48 14.14 2.99
N VAL A 188 7.31 13.92 1.97
CA VAL A 188 8.21 12.77 1.87
C VAL A 188 9.50 13.12 2.61
N PRO A 189 10.00 12.27 3.53
CA PRO A 189 11.37 12.38 4.01
C PRO A 189 12.33 12.15 2.85
N GLN A 190 13.23 13.11 2.58
CA GLN A 190 14.26 13.01 1.56
C GLN A 190 15.39 12.10 2.08
N PRO A 191 15.92 11.14 1.30
CA PRO A 191 17.15 10.45 1.69
C PRO A 191 18.32 11.44 1.66
N ASP A 192 19.15 11.37 2.69
CA ASP A 192 20.33 12.19 2.89
C ASP A 192 21.32 12.15 1.72
N ASP A 193 21.54 13.30 1.09
CA ASP A 193 22.79 13.64 0.42
C ASP A 193 23.49 14.70 1.26
N GLN A 194 24.56 14.28 1.93
CA GLN A 194 25.75 14.95 2.46
C GLN A 194 25.64 16.35 3.13
N PRO A 195 26.29 16.57 4.26
CA PRO A 195 26.03 17.70 5.15
C PRO A 195 26.68 19.01 4.70
N ALA A 196 25.87 20.06 4.62
CA ALA A 196 26.32 21.45 4.71
C ALA A 196 26.13 21.96 6.15
N PRO A 197 26.92 22.97 6.62
CA PRO A 197 27.07 23.26 8.04
C PRO A 197 25.80 23.84 8.68
N ALA A 198 25.62 23.50 9.95
CA ALA A 198 24.47 23.76 10.78
C ALA A 198 24.07 25.23 10.88
N GLU A 199 22.86 25.57 10.47
CA GLU A 199 22.05 26.65 10.99
C GLU A 199 20.83 26.04 11.69
N GLN A 200 20.59 26.43 12.94
CA GLN A 200 19.57 25.83 13.81
C GLN A 200 18.18 26.06 13.23
N ALA A 201 17.54 24.99 12.74
CA ALA A 201 16.14 24.99 12.35
C ALA A 201 15.23 25.00 13.61
N PRO A 202 14.08 25.71 13.57
CA PRO A 202 13.10 25.67 14.66
C PRO A 202 12.54 24.26 14.80
N ALA A 203 12.36 23.83 16.05
CA ALA A 203 11.83 22.51 16.40
C ALA A 203 10.50 22.22 15.71
N GLU A 204 10.43 21.09 15.00
CA GLU A 204 9.20 20.62 14.37
C GLU A 204 8.12 20.35 15.43
N PRO A 205 6.84 20.67 15.16
CA PRO A 205 5.78 20.39 16.10
C PRO A 205 5.60 18.87 16.28
N THR A 206 5.99 18.37 17.43
CA THR A 206 5.80 16.98 17.80
C THR A 206 4.31 16.73 18.04
N VAL A 207 3.64 16.01 17.15
CA VAL A 207 2.26 15.54 17.38
C VAL A 207 2.33 14.30 18.27
N THR A 208 1.97 14.45 19.52
CA THR A 208 1.85 13.32 20.45
C THR A 208 0.49 12.68 20.29
N VAL A 209 0.43 11.50 19.65
CA VAL A 209 -0.78 10.69 19.57
C VAL A 209 -0.87 9.83 20.83
N LYS A 210 -1.89 10.08 21.66
CA LYS A 210 -2.17 9.23 22.83
C LYS A 210 -2.86 7.95 22.36
N LEU A 211 -2.16 6.83 22.47
CA LEU A 211 -2.71 5.50 22.22
C LEU A 211 -3.32 4.94 23.51
N ASN A 212 -4.60 4.63 23.47
CA ASN A 212 -5.31 4.05 24.62
C ASN A 212 -5.09 2.53 24.67
N GLN A 213 -5.19 1.97 25.88
CA GLN A 213 -5.33 0.53 26.01
C GLN A 213 -6.68 0.10 25.42
N LEU A 214 -6.68 -0.98 24.62
CA LEU A 214 -7.90 -1.54 24.04
C LEU A 214 -8.13 -2.96 24.54
N SER A 215 -9.38 -3.25 24.86
CA SER A 215 -9.86 -4.57 25.31
C SER A 215 -11.33 -4.75 24.90
N VAL A 216 -11.91 -5.90 25.20
CA VAL A 216 -13.33 -6.15 24.93
C VAL A 216 -14.19 -5.01 25.50
N GLY A 217 -15.06 -4.43 24.67
CA GLY A 217 -15.89 -3.27 24.98
C GLY A 217 -15.28 -1.93 24.60
N SER A 218 -14.01 -1.87 24.13
CA SER A 218 -13.45 -0.65 23.53
C SER A 218 -14.05 -0.40 22.16
N GLU A 219 -14.23 0.88 21.80
CA GLU A 219 -14.82 1.28 20.53
C GLU A 219 -14.05 2.42 19.86
N GLY A 220 -14.25 2.61 18.56
CA GLY A 220 -13.82 3.77 17.79
C GLY A 220 -12.57 3.59 16.93
N GLY A 221 -11.93 4.71 16.56
CA GLY A 221 -10.87 4.75 15.55
C GLY A 221 -9.63 3.92 15.86
N GLN A 222 -9.22 3.85 17.13
CA GLN A 222 -8.06 3.04 17.53
C GLN A 222 -8.37 1.54 17.46
N VAL A 223 -9.60 1.13 17.72
CA VAL A 223 -10.04 -0.27 17.50
C VAL A 223 -10.02 -0.60 16.02
N LYS A 224 -10.51 0.29 15.15
CA LYS A 224 -10.39 0.10 13.68
C LYS A 224 -8.94 -0.04 13.25
N THR A 225 -8.03 0.70 13.84
CA THR A 225 -6.60 0.62 13.51
C THR A 225 -6.04 -0.77 13.81
N ILE A 226 -6.29 -1.32 15.01
CA ILE A 226 -5.78 -2.66 15.34
C ILE A 226 -6.47 -3.77 14.53
N GLN A 227 -7.76 -3.64 14.26
CA GLN A 227 -8.50 -4.55 13.37
C GLN A 227 -7.92 -4.55 11.96
N ARG A 228 -7.57 -3.38 11.41
CA ARG A 228 -6.87 -3.26 10.11
C ARG A 228 -5.50 -3.94 10.11
N ILE A 229 -4.73 -3.76 11.17
CA ILE A 229 -3.43 -4.43 11.32
C ILE A 229 -3.60 -5.95 11.30
N ILE A 230 -4.57 -6.48 12.03
CA ILE A 230 -4.86 -7.92 12.08
C ILE A 230 -5.33 -8.42 10.71
N TYR A 231 -6.25 -7.71 10.07
CA TYR A 231 -6.80 -8.05 8.77
C TYR A 231 -5.72 -8.01 7.68
N SER A 232 -4.94 -6.92 7.60
CA SER A 232 -3.92 -6.73 6.58
C SER A 232 -2.77 -7.73 6.64
N ARG A 233 -2.54 -8.33 7.81
CA ARG A 233 -1.56 -9.41 8.01
C ARG A 233 -2.13 -10.80 7.75
N GLY A 234 -3.40 -10.93 7.40
CA GLY A 234 -4.07 -12.22 7.23
C GLY A 234 -4.12 -13.06 8.50
N ILE A 235 -4.06 -12.42 9.68
CA ILE A 235 -3.99 -13.11 10.98
C ILE A 235 -5.35 -13.70 11.34
N ASN A 236 -6.41 -12.98 11.06
CA ASN A 236 -7.78 -13.44 11.26
C ASN A 236 -8.65 -12.94 10.11
N PRO A 237 -9.02 -13.81 9.14
CA PRO A 237 -9.83 -13.42 7.98
C PRO A 237 -11.27 -13.05 8.35
N ASP A 238 -11.76 -13.52 9.50
CA ASP A 238 -13.14 -13.27 9.94
C ASP A 238 -13.28 -11.94 10.71
N ILE A 239 -12.19 -11.17 10.86
CA ILE A 239 -12.23 -9.91 11.58
C ILE A 239 -12.88 -8.82 10.71
N GLU A 240 -13.94 -8.20 11.22
CA GLU A 240 -14.55 -7.01 10.65
C GLU A 240 -13.86 -5.75 11.20
N VAL A 241 -13.68 -4.74 10.34
CA VAL A 241 -13.12 -3.42 10.74
C VAL A 241 -14.28 -2.49 11.09
N ASP A 242 -15.04 -2.87 12.10
CA ASP A 242 -16.25 -2.17 12.55
C ASP A 242 -15.96 -1.11 13.63
N GLY A 243 -14.82 -1.22 14.31
CA GLY A 243 -14.43 -0.35 15.41
C GLY A 243 -14.99 -0.80 16.75
N GLU A 244 -15.51 -2.03 16.85
CA GLU A 244 -15.98 -2.65 18.06
C GLU A 244 -15.00 -3.74 18.51
N PHE A 245 -14.44 -3.63 19.71
CA PHE A 245 -13.53 -4.62 20.24
C PHE A 245 -14.32 -5.79 20.88
N GLY A 246 -14.82 -6.67 20.03
CA GLY A 246 -15.54 -7.86 20.43
C GLY A 246 -14.62 -9.08 20.65
N PRO A 247 -15.22 -10.28 20.92
CA PRO A 247 -14.47 -11.53 21.09
C PRO A 247 -13.62 -11.91 19.85
N ILE A 248 -14.09 -11.64 18.64
CA ILE A 248 -13.36 -11.89 17.39
C ILE A 248 -12.12 -11.01 17.31
N THR A 249 -12.25 -9.71 17.64
CA THR A 249 -11.13 -8.77 17.72
C THR A 249 -10.12 -9.21 18.78
N LYS A 250 -10.57 -9.64 19.96
CA LYS A 250 -9.70 -10.19 21.00
C LYS A 250 -8.90 -11.40 20.51
N GLY A 251 -9.56 -12.34 19.85
CA GLY A 251 -8.91 -13.51 19.26
C GLY A 251 -7.85 -13.12 18.24
N GLY A 252 -8.16 -12.16 17.36
CA GLY A 252 -7.21 -11.60 16.38
C GLY A 252 -6.02 -10.92 17.07
N VAL A 253 -6.24 -10.17 18.14
CA VAL A 253 -5.16 -9.54 18.92
C VAL A 253 -4.24 -10.59 19.56
N MET A 254 -4.78 -11.65 20.12
CA MET A 254 -3.96 -12.75 20.68
C MET A 254 -3.10 -13.41 19.62
N LEU A 255 -3.62 -13.62 18.42
CA LEU A 255 -2.85 -14.15 17.28
C LEU A 255 -1.77 -13.16 16.81
N LEU A 256 -2.08 -11.87 16.75
CA LEU A 256 -1.11 -10.82 16.48
C LEU A 256 0.01 -10.82 17.53
N GLN A 257 -0.33 -10.86 18.82
CA GLN A 257 0.65 -10.89 19.90
C GLN A 257 1.56 -12.13 19.83
N LYS A 258 1.05 -13.29 19.43
CA LYS A 258 1.89 -14.49 19.18
C LYS A 258 2.93 -14.24 18.09
N GLN A 259 2.61 -13.47 17.07
CA GLN A 259 3.57 -13.10 16.01
C GLN A 259 4.56 -12.03 16.49
N LEU A 260 4.09 -11.04 17.25
CA LEU A 260 4.92 -9.93 17.74
C LEU A 260 5.88 -10.35 18.85
N PHE A 261 5.45 -11.31 19.70
CA PHE A 261 6.16 -11.75 20.90
C PHE A 261 6.31 -13.28 20.93
N PRO A 262 7.06 -13.87 19.97
CA PRO A 262 7.22 -15.32 19.90
C PRO A 262 7.90 -15.85 21.19
N GLY A 263 7.35 -16.93 21.75
CA GLY A 263 7.89 -17.53 22.97
C GLY A 263 7.59 -16.78 24.28
N GLN A 264 6.72 -15.76 24.26
CA GLN A 264 6.31 -14.98 25.44
C GLN A 264 4.80 -15.11 25.71
N PRO A 265 4.30 -16.26 26.23
CA PRO A 265 2.86 -16.48 26.39
C PRO A 265 2.16 -15.47 27.31
N SER A 266 2.88 -14.85 28.23
CA SER A 266 2.35 -13.79 29.11
C SER A 266 1.91 -12.52 28.36
N GLU A 267 2.41 -12.32 27.14
CA GLU A 267 2.07 -11.19 26.28
C GLU A 267 0.86 -11.47 25.37
N TRP A 268 0.31 -12.69 25.38
CA TRP A 268 -0.80 -13.10 24.49
C TRP A 268 -2.15 -12.97 25.20
N ASP A 269 -2.39 -11.85 25.85
CA ASP A 269 -3.56 -11.59 26.71
C ASP A 269 -4.80 -11.09 25.96
N GLY A 270 -4.63 -10.71 24.69
CA GLY A 270 -5.69 -10.14 23.87
C GLY A 270 -6.04 -8.71 24.23
N VAL A 271 -5.15 -8.00 24.93
CA VAL A 271 -5.27 -6.57 25.28
C VAL A 271 -4.23 -5.78 24.50
N VAL A 272 -4.62 -4.71 23.85
CA VAL A 272 -3.68 -3.84 23.12
C VAL A 272 -3.17 -2.77 24.06
N GLY A 273 -2.13 -3.08 24.83
CA GLY A 273 -1.40 -2.15 25.68
C GLY A 273 -0.30 -1.40 24.91
N GLN A 274 0.44 -0.53 25.61
CA GLN A 274 1.53 0.27 25.01
C GLN A 274 2.56 -0.61 24.29
N LYS A 275 2.94 -1.74 24.84
CA LYS A 275 3.92 -2.67 24.25
C LYS A 275 3.39 -3.28 22.95
N THR A 276 2.13 -3.70 22.94
CA THR A 276 1.48 -4.24 21.73
C THR A 276 1.35 -3.17 20.66
N TRP A 277 0.93 -1.95 21.00
CA TRP A 277 0.88 -0.83 20.09
C TRP A 277 2.25 -0.51 19.47
N GLN A 278 3.27 -0.37 20.31
CA GLN A 278 4.62 -0.08 19.85
C GLN A 278 5.12 -1.14 18.88
N ALA A 279 5.00 -2.43 19.21
CA ALA A 279 5.43 -3.52 18.35
C ALA A 279 4.59 -3.61 17.06
N ALA A 280 3.27 -3.43 17.16
CA ALA A 280 2.38 -3.47 16.00
C ALA A 280 2.65 -2.35 15.00
N LEU A 281 2.98 -1.15 15.48
CA LEU A 281 3.25 0.02 14.64
C LEU A 281 4.70 0.05 14.11
N THR A 282 5.69 -0.38 14.91
CA THR A 282 7.11 -0.39 14.49
C THR A 282 7.45 -1.54 13.53
N GLN A 283 6.74 -2.67 13.61
CA GLN A 283 6.89 -3.78 12.66
C GLN A 283 6.04 -3.62 11.39
N LEU A 284 5.42 -2.46 11.21
CA LEU A 284 4.76 -2.04 9.96
C LEU A 284 5.74 -1.34 9.00
N ILE A 285 6.98 -1.10 9.46
CA ILE A 285 8.06 -0.50 8.67
C ILE A 285 8.85 -1.59 7.96
#